data_d1576f6df79ac28817b3e97a50057bdb
#
_entry.id   d1576f6df79ac28817b3e97a50057bdb
#
_cell.length_a   1.000
_cell.length_b   1.000
_cell.length_c   1.000
_cell.angle_alpha   90.00
_cell.angle_beta   90.00
_cell.angle_gamma   90.00
#
_symmetry.space_group_name_H-M   'P 1'
#
loop_
_entity.id
_entity.type
_entity.pdbx_description
1 polymer ?
#
loop_
_entity_poly.entity_id
_entity_poly.type
_entity_poly.pdbx_seq_one_letter_code
_entity_poly.pdbx_strand_id
1 'polypeptide(L)'
;MEPYRPNCYKIPELNGLRVLLVFIVSWYHFWQQSWLTPSIGSYSLDYLLRAGYMPVDGTILLSGFLLFLPYARAMLLGEAVPNTKQFYQRRIMRIVPSYYFVTLALLFAVALPWHLYYNSSDMVRDVVMHLTFTQTFNPATYIATPIGVASWTIAIEMQAYLIFPLLARWAMKNPLGTLMTMAAGSFAFRGWCVWRLDEYNMVVNQLANFLDIYALGMGAALLYVWLVQCYLAAEKRKAMAWQGIATLLCVLSTWGMLRIFRVQAGESGQAALQAGQMMRRPLLGLAVAGILLTLPFAARPLRFLMGNRVMGWLAAVSMNYYLLHQNLAVHLKRLGVPPSVSAEPNRAGEQPWQLQYTLLCFGLSLLQNTKMVLSARFRLSRVFIISPTVQSSCRITSPRVPIPLFPAKRAWGTRGTCTSCVPMYIKKGSSLCLIIKSFALPVMTSAMSSSTQRADLPPVIQPIRGIPFTIVLLCP
;
A
#
# COMPACT_ATOMS: atom_id res chain seq x y z
N MET A 1 -19.31 -4.84 -31.83
CA MET A 1 -18.58 -4.72 -30.54
C MET A 1 -19.60 -4.56 -29.43
N GLU A 2 -19.61 -5.48 -28.47
CA GLU A 2 -20.45 -5.29 -27.28
C GLU A 2 -20.06 -4.01 -26.55
N PRO A 3 -21.04 -3.21 -26.08
CA PRO A 3 -20.75 -2.02 -25.29
C PRO A 3 -20.00 -2.42 -24.01
N TYR A 4 -18.94 -1.69 -23.70
CA TYR A 4 -18.20 -1.87 -22.44
C TYR A 4 -19.17 -1.75 -21.25
N ARG A 5 -19.12 -2.72 -20.35
CA ARG A 5 -19.87 -2.71 -19.09
C ARG A 5 -18.90 -2.64 -17.93
N PRO A 6 -18.90 -1.58 -17.13
CA PRO A 6 -18.12 -1.50 -15.91
C PRO A 6 -18.52 -2.65 -14.98
N ASN A 7 -17.54 -3.13 -14.19
CA ASN A 7 -17.68 -4.35 -13.42
C ASN A 7 -17.21 -4.13 -11.96
N CYS A 8 -18.01 -4.53 -10.98
CA CYS A 8 -17.68 -4.42 -9.55
C CYS A 8 -16.70 -5.50 -9.08
N TYR A 9 -16.37 -6.52 -9.89
CA TYR A 9 -15.51 -7.62 -9.49
C TYR A 9 -14.09 -7.51 -10.01
N LYS A 10 -13.92 -6.97 -11.22
CA LYS A 10 -12.63 -6.81 -11.88
C LYS A 10 -12.56 -5.46 -12.56
N ILE A 11 -11.70 -4.60 -12.05
CA ILE A 11 -11.51 -3.23 -12.52
C ILE A 11 -10.07 -3.14 -13.05
N PRO A 12 -9.83 -3.51 -14.33
CA PRO A 12 -8.47 -3.59 -14.88
C PRO A 12 -7.76 -2.24 -14.91
N GLU A 13 -8.50 -1.14 -15.01
CA GLU A 13 -7.97 0.23 -15.04
C GLU A 13 -7.23 0.60 -13.75
N LEU A 14 -7.58 0.01 -12.61
CA LEU A 14 -6.88 0.23 -11.35
C LEU A 14 -5.47 -0.39 -11.32
N ASN A 15 -5.17 -1.31 -12.24
CA ASN A 15 -3.79 -1.79 -12.40
C ASN A 15 -2.88 -0.65 -12.88
N GLY A 16 -3.30 0.11 -13.89
CA GLY A 16 -2.55 1.28 -14.38
C GLY A 16 -2.39 2.34 -13.31
N LEU A 17 -3.46 2.66 -12.58
CA LEU A 17 -3.39 3.62 -11.46
C LEU A 17 -2.34 3.18 -10.43
N ARG A 18 -2.38 1.91 -9.98
CA ARG A 18 -1.39 1.36 -9.04
C ARG A 18 0.03 1.47 -9.58
N VAL A 19 0.23 1.08 -10.86
CA VAL A 19 1.54 1.13 -11.51
C VAL A 19 2.09 2.55 -11.54
N LEU A 20 1.27 3.54 -11.92
CA LEU A 20 1.68 4.94 -11.95
C LEU A 20 2.07 5.46 -10.56
N LEU A 21 1.27 5.18 -9.53
CA LEU A 21 1.56 5.59 -8.17
C LEU A 21 2.89 5.00 -7.69
N VAL A 22 3.12 3.70 -7.87
CA VAL A 22 4.37 3.02 -7.49
C VAL A 22 5.55 3.52 -8.33
N PHE A 23 5.35 3.77 -9.62
CA PHE A 23 6.40 4.27 -10.50
C PHE A 23 6.90 5.66 -10.09
N ILE A 24 6.00 6.60 -9.76
CA ILE A 24 6.37 7.94 -9.32
C ILE A 24 7.16 7.88 -8.01
N VAL A 25 6.71 7.04 -7.05
CA VAL A 25 7.43 6.84 -5.78
C VAL A 25 8.84 6.27 -6.01
N SER A 26 8.97 5.29 -6.89
CA SER A 26 10.27 4.71 -7.20
C SER A 26 11.19 5.72 -7.87
N TRP A 27 10.64 6.50 -8.80
CA TRP A 27 11.39 7.54 -9.49
C TRP A 27 11.91 8.60 -8.52
N TYR A 28 11.10 8.98 -7.52
CA TYR A 28 11.55 9.84 -6.44
C TYR A 28 12.78 9.25 -5.70
N HIS A 29 12.76 7.97 -5.34
CA HIS A 29 13.89 7.35 -4.67
C HIS A 29 15.13 7.22 -5.57
N PHE A 30 14.96 7.01 -6.86
CA PHE A 30 16.06 7.03 -7.82
C PHE A 30 16.61 8.43 -8.02
N TRP A 31 15.73 9.44 -8.09
CA TRP A 31 16.11 10.83 -8.14
C TRP A 31 16.91 11.27 -6.91
N GLN A 32 16.55 10.85 -5.73
CA GLN A 32 17.32 11.11 -4.50
C GLN A 32 18.80 10.69 -4.62
N GLN A 33 19.10 9.67 -5.44
CA GLN A 33 20.45 9.17 -5.65
C GLN A 33 21.11 9.78 -6.89
N SER A 34 20.37 10.06 -7.96
CA SER A 34 20.91 10.52 -9.26
C SER A 34 20.88 12.02 -9.43
N TRP A 35 19.92 12.72 -8.81
CA TRP A 35 19.57 14.12 -9.04
C TRP A 35 19.18 14.43 -10.50
N LEU A 36 18.81 13.42 -11.27
CA LEU A 36 18.33 13.59 -12.63
C LEU A 36 16.99 14.33 -12.63
N THR A 37 16.98 15.55 -13.15
CA THR A 37 15.77 16.35 -13.31
C THR A 37 15.34 16.34 -14.77
N PRO A 38 14.34 15.52 -15.16
CA PRO A 38 13.89 15.45 -16.53
C PRO A 38 13.06 16.68 -16.91
N SER A 39 13.17 17.06 -18.18
CA SER A 39 12.36 18.11 -18.79
C SER A 39 11.79 17.65 -20.13
N ILE A 40 10.63 18.20 -20.49
CA ILE A 40 9.99 18.01 -21.81
C ILE A 40 9.90 19.40 -22.44
N GLY A 41 10.82 19.68 -23.35
CA GLY A 41 11.02 21.04 -23.86
C GLY A 41 11.36 22.01 -22.74
N SER A 42 10.59 23.09 -22.61
CA SER A 42 10.73 24.07 -21.53
C SER A 42 10.09 23.67 -20.20
N TYR A 43 9.34 22.55 -20.14
CA TYR A 43 8.65 22.12 -18.92
C TYR A 43 9.53 21.21 -18.09
N SER A 44 9.92 21.66 -16.89
CA SER A 44 10.57 20.80 -15.91
C SER A 44 9.57 19.89 -15.20
N LEU A 45 9.92 18.61 -15.05
CA LEU A 45 9.18 17.62 -14.27
C LEU A 45 9.70 17.51 -12.84
N ASP A 46 10.55 18.45 -12.39
CA ASP A 46 11.15 18.49 -11.05
C ASP A 46 10.12 18.33 -9.93
N TYR A 47 8.97 19.00 -10.06
CA TYR A 47 7.91 18.93 -9.07
C TYR A 47 7.32 17.51 -8.88
N LEU A 48 7.30 16.67 -9.93
CA LEU A 48 6.88 15.28 -9.83
C LEU A 48 7.85 14.45 -8.99
N LEU A 49 9.14 14.76 -9.11
CA LEU A 49 10.18 14.05 -8.39
C LEU A 49 10.29 14.55 -6.96
N ARG A 50 10.32 15.86 -6.74
CA ARG A 50 10.42 16.44 -5.39
C ARG A 50 9.22 16.10 -4.50
N ALA A 51 8.02 15.97 -5.06
CA ALA A 51 6.82 15.52 -4.37
C ALA A 51 6.50 14.03 -4.61
N GLY A 52 7.42 13.28 -5.19
CA GLY A 52 7.19 11.89 -5.65
C GLY A 52 6.99 10.87 -4.54
N TYR A 53 7.17 11.22 -3.28
CA TYR A 53 6.80 10.40 -2.12
C TYR A 53 5.30 10.44 -1.79
N MET A 54 4.58 11.49 -2.20
CA MET A 54 3.16 11.68 -1.90
C MET A 54 2.23 10.60 -2.49
N PRO A 55 2.47 10.01 -3.70
CA PRO A 55 1.63 8.95 -4.25
C PRO A 55 1.46 7.71 -3.38
N VAL A 56 2.27 7.53 -2.33
CA VAL A 56 2.06 6.49 -1.32
C VAL A 56 0.66 6.60 -0.70
N ASP A 57 0.18 7.82 -0.44
CA ASP A 57 -1.18 8.05 0.08
C ASP A 57 -2.24 7.48 -0.87
N GLY A 58 -2.02 7.58 -2.18
CA GLY A 58 -2.88 6.97 -3.20
C GLY A 58 -2.86 5.43 -3.18
N THR A 59 -1.72 4.81 -2.87
CA THR A 59 -1.65 3.35 -2.74
C THR A 59 -2.39 2.85 -1.51
N ILE A 60 -2.35 3.61 -0.41
CA ILE A 60 -3.10 3.33 0.82
C ILE A 60 -4.62 3.50 0.59
N LEU A 61 -5.04 4.57 -0.11
CA LEU A 61 -6.42 4.75 -0.52
C LEU A 61 -6.92 3.58 -1.37
N LEU A 62 -6.14 3.17 -2.36
CA LEU A 62 -6.46 2.03 -3.22
C LEU A 62 -6.56 0.72 -2.41
N SER A 63 -5.76 0.56 -1.36
CA SER A 63 -5.86 -0.55 -0.41
C SER A 63 -7.21 -0.51 0.33
N GLY A 64 -7.58 0.63 0.92
CA GLY A 64 -8.88 0.83 1.58
C GLY A 64 -10.06 0.52 0.65
N PHE A 65 -10.00 0.99 -0.60
CA PHE A 65 -11.00 0.71 -1.63
C PHE A 65 -11.13 -0.78 -1.93
N LEU A 66 -10.03 -1.44 -2.28
CA LEU A 66 -10.03 -2.86 -2.68
C LEU A 66 -10.37 -3.80 -1.52
N LEU A 67 -10.02 -3.43 -0.30
CA LEU A 67 -10.37 -4.20 0.89
C LEU A 67 -11.86 -4.10 1.19
N PHE A 68 -12.45 -2.91 1.03
CA PHE A 68 -13.86 -2.68 1.37
C PHE A 68 -14.81 -3.02 0.22
N LEU A 69 -14.34 -3.11 -1.03
CA LEU A 69 -15.18 -3.40 -2.20
C LEU A 69 -16.06 -4.66 -2.04
N PRO A 70 -15.59 -5.79 -1.49
CA PRO A 70 -16.48 -6.95 -1.22
C PRO A 70 -17.56 -6.66 -0.18
N TYR A 71 -17.26 -5.84 0.84
CA TYR A 71 -18.25 -5.42 1.83
C TYR A 71 -19.28 -4.44 1.24
N ALA A 72 -18.83 -3.53 0.38
CA ALA A 72 -19.73 -2.62 -0.35
C ALA A 72 -20.71 -3.40 -1.25
N ARG A 73 -20.24 -4.49 -1.92
CA ARG A 73 -21.12 -5.39 -2.67
C ARG A 73 -22.08 -6.15 -1.75
N ALA A 74 -21.63 -6.61 -0.59
CA ALA A 74 -22.52 -7.25 0.38
C ALA A 74 -23.63 -6.30 0.83
N MET A 75 -23.30 -5.01 1.06
CA MET A 75 -24.26 -3.98 1.48
C MET A 75 -25.24 -3.58 0.39
N LEU A 76 -24.78 -3.42 -0.85
CA LEU A 76 -25.57 -2.83 -1.94
C LEU A 76 -26.17 -3.85 -2.91
N LEU A 77 -25.55 -5.04 -3.02
CA LEU A 77 -25.99 -6.10 -3.93
C LEU A 77 -26.52 -7.34 -3.19
N GLY A 78 -26.50 -7.35 -1.85
CA GLY A 78 -26.98 -8.49 -1.05
C GLY A 78 -26.05 -9.72 -1.09
N GLU A 79 -24.77 -9.54 -1.45
CA GLU A 79 -23.80 -10.65 -1.47
C GLU A 79 -23.41 -11.08 -0.04
N ALA A 80 -22.83 -12.29 0.05
CA ALA A 80 -22.32 -12.80 1.33
C ALA A 80 -21.18 -11.93 1.87
N VAL A 81 -21.22 -11.64 3.18
CA VAL A 81 -20.18 -10.90 3.88
C VAL A 81 -18.87 -11.67 3.88
N PRO A 82 -17.73 -11.04 3.56
CA PRO A 82 -16.45 -11.72 3.54
C PRO A 82 -16.06 -12.35 4.88
N ASN A 83 -15.56 -13.59 4.82
CA ASN A 83 -15.12 -14.30 6.01
C ASN A 83 -13.79 -13.73 6.54
N THR A 84 -13.74 -13.37 7.82
CA THR A 84 -12.58 -12.73 8.48
C THR A 84 -11.34 -13.63 8.47
N LYS A 85 -11.47 -14.95 8.68
CA LYS A 85 -10.35 -15.90 8.66
C LYS A 85 -9.71 -15.95 7.27
N GLN A 86 -10.56 -16.05 6.22
CA GLN A 86 -10.07 -16.03 4.83
C GLN A 86 -9.45 -14.68 4.45
N PHE A 87 -9.95 -13.57 5.00
CA PHE A 87 -9.36 -12.25 4.82
C PHE A 87 -7.92 -12.24 5.31
N TYR A 88 -7.66 -12.62 6.58
CA TYR A 88 -6.32 -12.65 7.13
C TYR A 88 -5.40 -13.62 6.38
N GLN A 89 -5.86 -14.84 6.10
CA GLN A 89 -5.07 -15.81 5.34
C GLN A 89 -4.59 -15.25 3.99
N ARG A 90 -5.50 -14.63 3.22
CA ARG A 90 -5.14 -14.05 1.90
C ARG A 90 -4.15 -12.89 2.03
N ARG A 91 -4.23 -12.06 3.08
CA ARG A 91 -3.33 -10.92 3.28
C ARG A 91 -1.96 -11.37 3.76
N ILE A 92 -1.90 -12.24 4.76
CA ILE A 92 -0.66 -12.81 5.28
C ILE A 92 0.10 -13.53 4.15
N MET A 93 -0.55 -14.45 3.44
CA MET A 93 0.10 -15.21 2.35
C MET A 93 0.54 -14.33 1.18
N ARG A 94 -0.07 -13.18 1.00
CA ARG A 94 0.31 -12.25 -0.06
C ARG A 94 1.55 -11.42 0.30
N ILE A 95 1.69 -10.96 1.54
CA ILE A 95 2.67 -9.95 1.94
C ILE A 95 3.83 -10.58 2.70
N VAL A 96 3.55 -11.33 3.76
CA VAL A 96 4.53 -11.78 4.73
C VAL A 96 5.67 -12.60 4.12
N PRO A 97 5.43 -13.58 3.23
CA PRO A 97 6.52 -14.38 2.69
C PRO A 97 7.54 -13.58 1.88
N SER A 98 7.06 -12.68 1.01
CA SER A 98 7.93 -11.82 0.20
C SER A 98 8.65 -10.77 1.05
N TYR A 99 7.95 -10.18 2.00
CA TYR A 99 8.49 -9.18 2.90
C TYR A 99 9.59 -9.76 3.79
N TYR A 100 9.34 -10.88 4.47
CA TYR A 100 10.33 -11.54 5.31
C TYR A 100 11.54 -12.00 4.50
N PHE A 101 11.31 -12.55 3.30
CA PHE A 101 12.42 -12.95 2.43
C PHE A 101 13.32 -11.77 2.08
N VAL A 102 12.74 -10.61 1.69
CA VAL A 102 13.53 -9.42 1.34
C VAL A 102 14.25 -8.85 2.58
N THR A 103 13.58 -8.74 3.70
CA THR A 103 14.16 -8.25 4.96
C THR A 103 15.34 -9.10 5.40
N LEU A 104 15.20 -10.43 5.40
CA LEU A 104 16.27 -11.35 5.77
C LEU A 104 17.39 -11.38 4.71
N ALA A 105 17.07 -11.28 3.42
CA ALA A 105 18.06 -11.17 2.37
C ALA A 105 18.91 -9.88 2.53
N LEU A 106 18.30 -8.75 2.85
CA LEU A 106 19.02 -7.51 3.14
C LEU A 106 19.87 -7.63 4.42
N LEU A 107 19.38 -8.31 5.45
CA LEU A 107 20.17 -8.58 6.65
C LEU A 107 21.42 -9.37 6.33
N PHE A 108 21.29 -10.54 5.68
CA PHE A 108 22.39 -11.46 5.47
C PHE A 108 23.31 -11.09 4.31
N ALA A 109 22.78 -10.48 3.23
CA ALA A 109 23.58 -10.13 2.05
C ALA A 109 24.15 -8.72 2.10
N VAL A 110 23.61 -7.85 2.96
CA VAL A 110 24.00 -6.44 3.00
C VAL A 110 24.40 -6.01 4.42
N ALA A 111 23.48 -6.04 5.37
CA ALA A 111 23.69 -5.40 6.67
C ALA A 111 24.82 -6.08 7.48
N LEU A 112 24.86 -7.41 7.50
CA LEU A 112 25.91 -8.15 8.21
C LEU A 112 27.27 -8.08 7.50
N PRO A 113 27.44 -8.36 6.20
CA PRO A 113 28.74 -8.31 5.53
C PRO A 113 29.37 -6.92 5.54
N TRP A 114 28.53 -5.86 5.59
CA TRP A 114 29.01 -4.49 5.57
C TRP A 114 29.03 -3.83 6.96
N HIS A 115 28.84 -4.64 8.02
CA HIS A 115 28.88 -4.21 9.42
C HIS A 115 28.03 -2.95 9.70
N LEU A 116 26.77 -2.92 9.18
CA LEU A 116 25.92 -1.73 9.26
C LEU A 116 25.25 -1.53 10.61
N TYR A 117 25.36 -2.48 11.54
CA TYR A 117 24.88 -2.35 12.91
C TYR A 117 26.06 -2.07 13.85
N TYR A 118 25.86 -1.19 14.80
CA TYR A 118 26.84 -0.85 15.82
C TYR A 118 27.03 -1.99 16.84
N ASN A 119 25.93 -2.66 17.20
CA ASN A 119 25.94 -3.80 18.12
C ASN A 119 24.84 -4.80 17.80
N SER A 120 24.94 -6.01 18.40
CA SER A 120 23.98 -7.09 18.18
C SER A 120 22.58 -6.78 18.73
N SER A 121 22.47 -5.97 19.78
CA SER A 121 21.18 -5.57 20.36
C SER A 121 20.37 -4.72 19.38
N ASP A 122 21.03 -3.76 18.71
CA ASP A 122 20.38 -2.93 17.68
C ASP A 122 19.90 -3.77 16.50
N MET A 123 20.73 -4.73 16.07
CA MET A 123 20.36 -5.69 15.02
C MET A 123 19.13 -6.50 15.40
N VAL A 124 19.14 -7.11 16.58
CA VAL A 124 18.02 -7.94 17.05
C VAL A 124 16.75 -7.10 17.16
N ARG A 125 16.85 -5.90 17.73
CA ARG A 125 15.71 -4.97 17.83
C ARG A 125 15.15 -4.64 16.45
N ASP A 126 16.01 -4.29 15.49
CA ASP A 126 15.59 -3.92 14.13
C ASP A 126 14.90 -5.09 13.43
N VAL A 127 15.49 -6.28 13.48
CA VAL A 127 14.90 -7.49 12.91
C VAL A 127 13.54 -7.82 13.54
N VAL A 128 13.44 -7.81 14.88
CA VAL A 128 12.20 -8.13 15.59
C VAL A 128 11.11 -7.13 15.23
N MET A 129 11.42 -5.83 15.22
CA MET A 129 10.43 -4.80 14.89
C MET A 129 9.98 -4.87 13.42
N HIS A 130 10.86 -5.25 12.49
CA HIS A 130 10.47 -5.50 11.10
C HIS A 130 9.59 -6.75 10.97
N LEU A 131 9.94 -7.86 11.62
CA LEU A 131 9.14 -9.09 11.57
C LEU A 131 7.77 -8.96 12.26
N THR A 132 7.64 -8.03 13.21
CA THR A 132 6.36 -7.71 13.87
C THR A 132 5.60 -6.55 13.25
N PHE A 133 6.12 -5.90 12.20
CA PHE A 133 5.54 -4.72 11.54
C PHE A 133 5.38 -3.52 12.49
N THR A 134 6.27 -3.38 13.47
CA THR A 134 6.27 -2.30 14.48
C THR A 134 7.45 -1.34 14.31
N GLN A 135 8.24 -1.47 13.25
CA GLN A 135 9.44 -0.67 12.99
C GLN A 135 9.16 0.83 12.92
N THR A 136 7.94 1.26 12.63
CA THR A 136 7.55 2.68 12.59
C THR A 136 7.45 3.34 13.97
N PHE A 137 7.53 2.57 15.07
CA PHE A 137 7.41 3.10 16.43
C PHE A 137 8.75 3.45 17.10
N ASN A 138 9.88 3.17 16.42
CA ASN A 138 11.20 3.44 16.96
C ASN A 138 12.11 4.11 15.90
N PRO A 139 12.80 5.23 16.23
CA PRO A 139 13.65 5.93 15.26
C PRO A 139 14.77 5.06 14.66
N ALA A 140 15.39 4.21 15.47
CA ALA A 140 16.50 3.36 15.02
C ALA A 140 16.05 2.30 14.02
N THR A 141 14.79 1.83 14.10
CA THR A 141 14.24 0.79 13.22
C THR A 141 13.39 1.35 12.08
N TYR A 142 13.07 2.65 12.12
CA TYR A 142 12.31 3.34 11.08
C TYR A 142 13.19 4.23 10.21
N ILE A 143 13.97 5.14 10.84
CA ILE A 143 14.74 6.15 10.13
C ILE A 143 16.13 5.63 9.75
N ALA A 144 16.79 4.92 10.68
CA ALA A 144 18.19 4.49 10.56
C ALA A 144 18.38 3.01 10.19
N THR A 145 17.32 2.30 9.82
CA THR A 145 17.39 0.86 9.51
C THR A 145 18.18 0.58 8.22
N PRO A 146 19.12 -0.39 8.22
CA PRO A 146 19.79 -0.85 7.01
C PRO A 146 19.00 -1.92 6.23
N ILE A 147 17.91 -2.48 6.80
CA ILE A 147 17.20 -3.63 6.23
C ILE A 147 15.88 -3.29 5.54
N GLY A 148 15.57 -2.00 5.36
CA GLY A 148 14.39 -1.69 4.58
C GLY A 148 13.72 -0.34 4.88
N VAL A 149 14.34 0.77 4.55
CA VAL A 149 13.78 2.10 4.80
C VAL A 149 12.39 2.29 4.18
N ALA A 150 12.17 1.88 2.93
CA ALA A 150 10.85 1.98 2.27
C ALA A 150 9.79 1.01 2.82
N SER A 151 10.16 0.10 3.70
CA SER A 151 9.24 -0.95 4.20
C SER A 151 8.22 -0.44 5.22
N TRP A 152 8.32 0.80 5.68
CA TRP A 152 7.37 1.41 6.60
C TRP A 152 5.92 1.39 6.08
N THR A 153 5.73 1.49 4.78
CA THR A 153 4.40 1.40 4.16
C THR A 153 3.75 0.03 4.37
N ILE A 154 4.56 -1.03 4.34
CA ILE A 154 4.10 -2.40 4.61
C ILE A 154 3.68 -2.53 6.08
N ALA A 155 4.42 -1.90 7.01
CA ALA A 155 4.02 -1.86 8.42
C ALA A 155 2.65 -1.19 8.60
N ILE A 156 2.45 -0.01 7.99
CA ILE A 156 1.15 0.69 8.02
C ILE A 156 0.03 -0.17 7.41
N GLU A 157 0.27 -0.83 6.28
CA GLU A 157 -0.71 -1.73 5.68
C GLU A 157 -1.05 -2.91 6.59
N MET A 158 -0.05 -3.55 7.21
CA MET A 158 -0.29 -4.69 8.13
C MET A 158 -1.01 -4.27 9.40
N GLN A 159 -0.66 -3.10 9.97
CA GLN A 159 -1.38 -2.51 11.11
C GLN A 159 -2.84 -2.20 10.73
N ALA A 160 -3.07 -1.63 9.53
CA ALA A 160 -4.42 -1.41 9.04
C ALA A 160 -5.20 -2.72 8.83
N TYR A 161 -4.58 -3.77 8.26
CA TYR A 161 -5.24 -5.06 8.08
C TYR A 161 -5.65 -5.71 9.38
N LEU A 162 -4.87 -5.50 10.46
CA LEU A 162 -5.21 -6.02 11.79
C LEU A 162 -6.57 -5.50 12.27
N ILE A 163 -6.83 -4.20 12.09
CA ILE A 163 -8.09 -3.56 12.55
C ILE A 163 -9.20 -3.56 11.49
N PHE A 164 -8.86 -3.82 10.22
CA PHE A 164 -9.78 -3.64 9.09
C PHE A 164 -11.10 -4.43 9.20
N PRO A 165 -11.13 -5.72 9.61
CA PRO A 165 -12.41 -6.44 9.73
C PRO A 165 -13.35 -5.84 10.77
N LEU A 166 -12.81 -5.19 11.81
CA LEU A 166 -13.60 -4.45 12.80
C LEU A 166 -14.17 -3.17 12.18
N LEU A 167 -13.34 -2.37 11.52
CA LEU A 167 -13.77 -1.16 10.82
C LEU A 167 -14.82 -1.47 9.74
N ALA A 168 -14.63 -2.56 8.98
CA ALA A 168 -15.58 -2.98 7.97
C ALA A 168 -16.94 -3.37 8.57
N ARG A 169 -16.96 -4.08 9.71
CA ARG A 169 -18.22 -4.42 10.42
C ARG A 169 -18.92 -3.17 10.96
N TRP A 170 -18.19 -2.20 11.48
CA TRP A 170 -18.76 -0.93 11.93
C TRP A 170 -19.32 -0.14 10.76
N ALA A 171 -18.58 -0.07 9.65
CA ALA A 171 -19.05 0.60 8.43
C ALA A 171 -20.29 -0.07 7.80
N MET A 172 -20.44 -1.39 7.93
CA MET A 172 -21.66 -2.08 7.50
C MET A 172 -22.88 -1.69 8.35
N LYS A 173 -22.70 -1.39 9.64
CA LYS A 173 -23.80 -0.97 10.54
C LYS A 173 -24.12 0.51 10.38
N ASN A 174 -23.10 1.35 10.35
CA ASN A 174 -23.21 2.80 10.20
C ASN A 174 -22.06 3.31 9.32
N PRO A 175 -22.21 3.32 7.98
CA PRO A 175 -21.13 3.69 7.07
C PRO A 175 -20.65 5.13 7.30
N LEU A 176 -21.58 6.09 7.32
CA LEU A 176 -21.22 7.50 7.48
C LEU A 176 -20.55 7.77 8.83
N GLY A 177 -21.12 7.28 9.93
CA GLY A 177 -20.55 7.45 11.26
C GLY A 177 -19.15 6.87 11.37
N THR A 178 -18.90 5.66 10.82
CA THR A 178 -17.57 5.03 10.85
C THR A 178 -16.56 5.84 10.03
N LEU A 179 -16.90 6.22 8.80
CA LEU A 179 -15.99 6.98 7.93
C LEU A 179 -15.66 8.37 8.52
N MET A 180 -16.65 9.04 9.08
CA MET A 180 -16.46 10.33 9.75
C MET A 180 -15.61 10.21 11.02
N THR A 181 -15.78 9.16 11.82
CA THR A 181 -14.94 8.92 13.01
C THR A 181 -13.49 8.64 12.62
N MET A 182 -13.26 7.85 11.57
CA MET A 182 -11.91 7.60 11.06
C MET A 182 -11.25 8.91 10.56
N ALA A 183 -12.00 9.72 9.81
CA ALA A 183 -11.51 11.01 9.33
C ALA A 183 -11.24 11.98 10.50
N ALA A 184 -12.17 12.12 11.43
CA ALA A 184 -12.03 12.97 12.61
C ALA A 184 -10.81 12.55 13.46
N GLY A 185 -10.59 11.26 13.68
CA GLY A 185 -9.42 10.74 14.38
C GLY A 185 -8.11 11.12 13.69
N SER A 186 -8.06 11.04 12.36
CA SER A 186 -6.87 11.43 11.59
C SER A 186 -6.63 12.94 11.65
N PHE A 187 -7.68 13.76 11.51
CA PHE A 187 -7.57 15.21 11.62
C PHE A 187 -7.17 15.65 13.03
N ALA A 188 -7.74 15.04 14.07
CA ALA A 188 -7.37 15.30 15.46
C ALA A 188 -5.90 14.96 15.73
N PHE A 189 -5.43 13.82 15.24
CA PHE A 189 -4.03 13.42 15.36
C PHE A 189 -3.10 14.42 14.66
N ARG A 190 -3.38 14.83 13.43
CA ARG A 190 -2.59 15.84 12.70
C ARG A 190 -2.60 17.20 13.41
N GLY A 191 -3.76 17.64 13.87
CA GLY A 191 -3.89 18.87 14.62
C GLY A 191 -3.04 18.86 15.89
N TRP A 192 -3.07 17.74 16.64
CA TRP A 192 -2.23 17.54 17.79
C TRP A 192 -0.74 17.56 17.43
N CYS A 193 -0.32 16.87 16.36
CA CYS A 193 1.07 16.88 15.90
C CYS A 193 1.54 18.30 15.59
N VAL A 194 0.81 19.04 14.77
CA VAL A 194 1.19 20.41 14.35
C VAL A 194 1.19 21.39 15.52
N TRP A 195 0.31 21.19 16.52
CA TRP A 195 0.23 22.05 17.68
C TRP A 195 1.32 21.80 18.73
N ARG A 196 1.82 20.53 18.85
CA ARG A 196 2.66 20.11 19.97
C ARG A 196 4.09 19.74 19.60
N LEU A 197 4.37 19.48 18.34
CA LEU A 197 5.63 18.94 17.90
C LEU A 197 6.35 19.92 16.96
N ASP A 198 7.66 20.05 17.12
CA ASP A 198 8.54 20.80 16.23
C ASP A 198 9.09 19.93 15.10
N GLU A 199 9.13 18.59 15.30
CA GLU A 199 9.61 17.62 14.33
C GLU A 199 8.57 16.53 14.09
N TYR A 200 8.38 16.14 12.82
CA TYR A 200 7.34 15.22 12.40
C TYR A 200 7.85 13.86 11.93
N ASN A 201 9.16 13.61 12.01
CA ASN A 201 9.80 12.38 11.49
C ASN A 201 9.11 11.10 11.97
N MET A 202 8.75 11.02 13.25
CA MET A 202 8.15 9.82 13.83
C MET A 202 6.63 9.74 13.68
N VAL A 203 5.97 10.85 13.35
CA VAL A 203 4.50 10.91 13.32
C VAL A 203 3.90 11.02 11.92
N VAL A 204 4.66 11.53 10.96
CA VAL A 204 4.18 11.75 9.58
C VAL A 204 3.64 10.47 8.93
N ASN A 205 4.27 9.33 9.20
CA ASN A 205 3.92 8.04 8.63
C ASN A 205 3.43 7.03 9.68
N GLN A 206 2.57 7.47 10.60
CA GLN A 206 1.83 6.57 11.51
C GLN A 206 0.44 6.26 10.98
N LEU A 207 -0.10 5.07 11.31
CA LEU A 207 -1.42 4.65 10.86
C LEU A 207 -2.52 5.68 11.14
N ALA A 208 -2.46 6.37 12.29
CA ALA A 208 -3.42 7.41 12.64
C ALA A 208 -3.49 8.53 11.60
N ASN A 209 -2.36 8.83 10.94
CA ASN A 209 -2.27 9.83 9.88
C ASN A 209 -2.91 9.40 8.54
N PHE A 210 -3.30 8.14 8.41
CA PHE A 210 -3.86 7.57 7.17
C PHE A 210 -5.31 7.08 7.32
N LEU A 211 -5.93 7.23 8.50
CA LEU A 211 -7.28 6.72 8.72
C LEU A 211 -8.32 7.41 7.83
N ASP A 212 -8.17 8.69 7.53
CA ASP A 212 -9.03 9.42 6.59
C ASP A 212 -8.84 8.94 5.14
N ILE A 213 -7.60 8.58 4.76
CA ILE A 213 -7.29 8.03 3.44
C ILE A 213 -7.92 6.65 3.27
N TYR A 214 -7.85 5.80 4.31
CA TYR A 214 -8.59 4.54 4.34
C TYR A 214 -10.11 4.76 4.29
N ALA A 215 -10.63 5.73 5.05
CA ALA A 215 -12.05 6.09 5.03
C ALA A 215 -12.51 6.54 3.64
N LEU A 216 -11.72 7.40 2.97
CA LEU A 216 -11.98 7.82 1.58
C LEU A 216 -12.00 6.62 0.64
N GLY A 217 -11.06 5.68 0.77
CA GLY A 217 -11.03 4.44 0.00
C GLY A 217 -12.28 3.58 0.23
N MET A 218 -12.69 3.40 1.49
CA MET A 218 -13.91 2.65 1.84
C MET A 218 -15.18 3.34 1.29
N GLY A 219 -15.28 4.66 1.44
CA GLY A 219 -16.38 5.46 0.88
C GLY A 219 -16.43 5.42 -0.64
N ALA A 220 -15.26 5.49 -1.29
CA ALA A 220 -15.14 5.32 -2.73
C ALA A 220 -15.61 3.94 -3.20
N ALA A 221 -15.41 2.87 -2.42
CA ALA A 221 -15.92 1.53 -2.77
C ALA A 221 -17.45 1.47 -2.75
N LEU A 222 -18.11 2.07 -1.76
CA LEU A 222 -19.57 2.19 -1.74
C LEU A 222 -20.08 2.99 -2.95
N LEU A 223 -19.50 4.17 -3.16
CA LEU A 223 -19.88 5.04 -4.27
C LEU A 223 -19.65 4.35 -5.62
N TYR A 224 -18.54 3.63 -5.78
CA TYR A 224 -18.25 2.91 -7.03
C TYR A 224 -19.28 1.83 -7.35
N VAL A 225 -19.65 0.99 -6.37
CA VAL A 225 -20.66 -0.05 -6.58
C VAL A 225 -22.01 0.60 -6.96
N TRP A 226 -22.40 1.67 -6.29
CA TRP A 226 -23.60 2.43 -6.62
C TRP A 226 -23.55 3.05 -8.03
N LEU A 227 -22.44 3.70 -8.40
CA LEU A 227 -22.23 4.28 -9.74
C LEU A 227 -22.31 3.21 -10.84
N VAL A 228 -21.77 2.01 -10.61
CA VAL A 228 -21.90 0.90 -11.57
C VAL A 228 -23.35 0.50 -11.78
N GLN A 229 -24.17 0.42 -10.71
CA GLN A 229 -25.59 0.12 -10.82
C GLN A 229 -26.32 1.21 -11.63
N CYS A 230 -26.06 2.48 -11.31
CA CYS A 230 -26.64 3.62 -12.05
C CYS A 230 -26.26 3.61 -13.54
N TYR A 231 -24.98 3.31 -13.84
CA TYR A 231 -24.51 3.24 -15.22
C TYR A 231 -25.15 2.08 -16.01
N LEU A 232 -25.30 0.91 -15.38
CA LEU A 232 -25.92 -0.26 -16.03
C LEU A 232 -27.43 -0.07 -16.25
N ALA A 233 -28.10 0.72 -15.42
CA ALA A 233 -29.51 1.07 -15.58
C ALA A 233 -29.74 2.23 -16.59
N ALA A 234 -28.68 2.93 -17.02
CA ALA A 234 -28.81 4.08 -17.90
C ALA A 234 -29.07 3.69 -19.36
N GLU A 235 -29.86 4.48 -20.06
CA GLU A 235 -30.04 4.39 -21.51
C GLU A 235 -28.74 4.71 -22.24
N LYS A 236 -28.58 4.20 -23.49
CA LYS A 236 -27.36 4.39 -24.30
C LYS A 236 -26.92 5.85 -24.45
N ARG A 237 -27.87 6.79 -24.66
CA ARG A 237 -27.60 8.22 -24.77
C ARG A 237 -26.98 8.78 -23.48
N LYS A 238 -27.54 8.40 -22.33
CA LYS A 238 -27.06 8.79 -21.01
C LYS A 238 -25.69 8.17 -20.72
N ALA A 239 -25.44 6.93 -21.17
CA ALA A 239 -24.14 6.28 -21.01
C ALA A 239 -23.01 7.02 -21.75
N MET A 240 -23.27 7.62 -22.92
CA MET A 240 -22.29 8.47 -23.61
C MET A 240 -21.98 9.77 -22.85
N ALA A 241 -23.01 10.42 -22.30
CA ALA A 241 -22.84 11.61 -21.45
C ALA A 241 -22.02 11.27 -20.18
N TRP A 242 -22.31 10.14 -19.53
CA TRP A 242 -21.52 9.63 -18.40
C TRP A 242 -20.05 9.48 -18.74
N GLN A 243 -19.73 8.90 -19.93
CA GLN A 243 -18.36 8.71 -20.36
C GLN A 243 -17.63 10.05 -20.54
N GLY A 244 -18.29 11.05 -21.12
CA GLY A 244 -17.75 12.39 -21.28
C GLY A 244 -17.48 13.06 -19.92
N ILE A 245 -18.46 13.05 -19.03
CA ILE A 245 -18.34 13.61 -17.67
C ILE A 245 -17.26 12.88 -16.87
N ALA A 246 -17.23 11.55 -16.91
CA ALA A 246 -16.21 10.78 -16.20
C ALA A 246 -14.80 11.07 -16.73
N THR A 247 -14.63 11.25 -18.05
CA THR A 247 -13.34 11.63 -18.64
C THR A 247 -12.90 13.01 -18.16
N LEU A 248 -13.79 13.99 -18.19
CA LEU A 248 -13.51 15.34 -17.72
C LEU A 248 -13.12 15.35 -16.23
N LEU A 249 -13.90 14.67 -15.38
CA LEU A 249 -13.62 14.57 -13.95
C LEU A 249 -12.30 13.84 -13.68
N CYS A 250 -11.96 12.80 -14.46
CA CYS A 250 -10.68 12.12 -14.35
C CYS A 250 -9.51 13.06 -14.67
N VAL A 251 -9.62 13.85 -15.74
CA VAL A 251 -8.61 14.84 -16.12
C VAL A 251 -8.49 15.94 -15.06
N LEU A 252 -9.61 16.48 -14.58
CA LEU A 252 -9.60 17.50 -13.51
C LEU A 252 -9.00 16.97 -12.21
N SER A 253 -9.31 15.73 -11.82
CA SER A 253 -8.74 15.09 -10.63
C SER A 253 -7.22 14.86 -10.79
N THR A 254 -6.78 14.45 -11.97
CA THR A 254 -5.35 14.32 -12.29
C THR A 254 -4.65 15.68 -12.25
N TRP A 255 -5.25 16.70 -12.83
CA TRP A 255 -4.73 18.05 -12.77
C TRP A 255 -4.65 18.56 -11.32
N GLY A 256 -5.68 18.34 -10.51
CA GLY A 256 -5.68 18.65 -9.07
C GLY A 256 -4.54 17.96 -8.33
N MET A 257 -4.32 16.67 -8.56
CA MET A 257 -3.19 15.91 -8.01
C MET A 257 -1.84 16.55 -8.40
N LEU A 258 -1.64 16.90 -9.67
CA LEU A 258 -0.41 17.54 -10.13
C LEU A 258 -0.23 18.96 -9.56
N ARG A 259 -1.32 19.70 -9.32
CA ARG A 259 -1.27 21.00 -8.62
C ARG A 259 -0.82 20.84 -7.17
N ILE A 260 -1.32 19.83 -6.46
CA ILE A 260 -0.90 19.51 -5.09
C ILE A 260 0.60 19.19 -5.08
N PHE A 261 1.09 18.39 -6.03
CA PHE A 261 2.53 18.08 -6.14
C PHE A 261 3.39 19.34 -6.37
N ARG A 262 2.94 20.27 -7.23
CA ARG A 262 3.66 21.54 -7.45
C ARG A 262 3.76 22.37 -6.19
N VAL A 263 2.65 22.48 -5.43
CA VAL A 263 2.65 23.22 -4.16
C VAL A 263 3.57 22.55 -3.15
N GLN A 264 3.51 21.21 -3.03
CA GLN A 264 4.37 20.45 -2.11
C GLN A 264 5.85 20.54 -2.48
N ALA A 265 6.17 20.51 -3.76
CA ALA A 265 7.56 20.65 -4.22
C ALA A 265 8.16 22.03 -3.98
N GLY A 266 7.35 23.04 -3.71
CA GLY A 266 7.79 24.39 -3.32
C GLY A 266 8.18 24.53 -1.86
N GLU A 267 7.81 23.56 -1.01
CA GLU A 267 8.19 23.59 0.42
C GLU A 267 9.70 23.39 0.58
N SER A 268 10.27 24.05 1.58
CA SER A 268 11.69 23.96 1.93
C SER A 268 11.87 23.71 3.42
N GLY A 269 12.84 22.88 3.76
CA GLY A 269 13.05 22.44 5.14
C GLY A 269 12.19 21.22 5.51
N GLN A 270 12.76 20.31 6.30
CA GLN A 270 12.15 19.01 6.60
C GLN A 270 10.82 19.13 7.35
N ALA A 271 10.74 20.00 8.35
CA ALA A 271 9.51 20.22 9.11
C ALA A 271 8.38 20.76 8.24
N ALA A 272 8.65 21.76 7.37
CA ALA A 272 7.67 22.32 6.45
C ALA A 272 7.21 21.28 5.41
N LEU A 273 8.12 20.49 4.85
CA LEU A 273 7.79 19.38 3.93
C LEU A 273 6.85 18.38 4.57
N GLN A 274 7.13 17.94 5.80
CA GLN A 274 6.34 16.94 6.52
C GLN A 274 4.99 17.48 6.99
N ALA A 275 4.96 18.71 7.53
CA ALA A 275 3.72 19.40 7.87
C ALA A 275 2.83 19.57 6.60
N GLY A 276 3.42 20.06 5.52
CA GLY A 276 2.75 20.21 4.23
C GLY A 276 2.20 18.89 3.70
N GLN A 277 2.97 17.81 3.78
CA GLN A 277 2.52 16.46 3.42
C GLN A 277 1.30 16.04 4.23
N MET A 278 1.35 16.13 5.56
CA MET A 278 0.24 15.76 6.44
C MET A 278 -1.02 16.55 6.14
N MET A 279 -0.90 17.87 5.95
CA MET A 279 -2.05 18.76 5.74
C MET A 279 -2.66 18.63 4.33
N ARG A 280 -1.86 18.31 3.31
CA ARG A 280 -2.33 18.12 1.92
C ARG A 280 -2.84 16.70 1.63
N ARG A 281 -2.59 15.75 2.54
CA ARG A 281 -2.98 14.34 2.41
C ARG A 281 -4.47 14.15 2.10
N PRO A 282 -5.43 14.79 2.77
CA PRO A 282 -6.86 14.65 2.46
C PRO A 282 -7.22 15.15 1.06
N LEU A 283 -6.63 16.27 0.62
CA LEU A 283 -6.87 16.82 -0.73
C LEU A 283 -6.30 15.90 -1.81
N LEU A 284 -5.12 15.36 -1.58
CA LEU A 284 -4.53 14.35 -2.46
C LEU A 284 -5.39 13.08 -2.50
N GLY A 285 -5.87 12.63 -1.34
CA GLY A 285 -6.80 11.51 -1.25
C GLY A 285 -8.07 11.74 -2.07
N LEU A 286 -8.67 12.92 -2.00
CA LEU A 286 -9.83 13.28 -2.82
C LEU A 286 -9.52 13.27 -4.32
N ALA A 287 -8.37 13.80 -4.74
CA ALA A 287 -7.95 13.78 -6.14
C ALA A 287 -7.75 12.33 -6.64
N VAL A 288 -7.06 11.49 -5.87
CA VAL A 288 -6.87 10.07 -6.22
C VAL A 288 -8.19 9.30 -6.21
N ALA A 289 -9.10 9.56 -5.25
CA ALA A 289 -10.44 8.97 -5.24
C ALA A 289 -11.25 9.39 -6.47
N GLY A 290 -11.13 10.65 -6.90
CA GLY A 290 -11.72 11.15 -8.12
C GLY A 290 -11.23 10.38 -9.36
N ILE A 291 -9.92 10.19 -9.50
CA ILE A 291 -9.34 9.36 -10.58
C ILE A 291 -9.87 7.91 -10.49
N LEU A 292 -9.82 7.31 -9.31
CA LEU A 292 -10.25 5.92 -9.08
C LEU A 292 -11.72 5.69 -9.47
N LEU A 293 -12.60 6.61 -9.09
CA LEU A 293 -14.04 6.51 -9.33
C LEU A 293 -14.42 6.77 -10.79
N THR A 294 -13.69 7.64 -11.48
CA THR A 294 -14.05 8.09 -12.83
C THR A 294 -13.35 7.30 -13.94
N LEU A 295 -12.13 6.84 -13.70
CA LEU A 295 -11.31 6.12 -14.67
C LEU A 295 -12.01 4.90 -15.31
N PRO A 296 -12.74 4.03 -14.56
CA PRO A 296 -13.46 2.89 -15.15
C PRO A 296 -14.62 3.28 -16.08
N PHE A 297 -15.11 4.52 -15.99
CA PHE A 297 -16.18 5.05 -16.83
C PHE A 297 -15.68 6.00 -17.91
N ALA A 298 -14.38 6.34 -17.93
CA ALA A 298 -13.79 7.30 -18.85
C ALA A 298 -13.76 6.81 -20.31
N ALA A 299 -13.31 7.65 -21.22
CA ALA A 299 -13.17 7.34 -22.64
C ALA A 299 -12.28 6.11 -22.90
N ARG A 300 -12.61 5.34 -23.93
CA ARG A 300 -11.93 4.07 -24.25
C ARG A 300 -10.40 4.16 -24.32
N PRO A 301 -9.77 5.19 -24.93
CA PRO A 301 -8.31 5.29 -24.97
C PRO A 301 -7.68 5.33 -23.58
N LEU A 302 -8.25 6.12 -22.65
CA LEU A 302 -7.73 6.25 -21.30
C LEU A 302 -7.88 4.93 -20.51
N ARG A 303 -9.04 4.27 -20.61
CA ARG A 303 -9.26 2.95 -20.01
C ARG A 303 -8.32 1.89 -20.58
N PHE A 304 -8.11 1.89 -21.89
CA PHE A 304 -7.18 0.96 -22.56
C PHE A 304 -5.75 1.20 -22.09
N LEU A 305 -5.31 2.45 -21.99
CA LEU A 305 -3.98 2.81 -21.50
C LEU A 305 -3.74 2.27 -20.10
N MET A 306 -4.72 2.37 -19.21
CA MET A 306 -4.61 1.98 -17.80
C MET A 306 -4.96 0.50 -17.52
N GLY A 307 -5.78 -0.12 -18.37
CA GLY A 307 -6.33 -1.47 -18.13
C GLY A 307 -5.76 -2.57 -19.04
N ASN A 308 -4.69 -2.30 -19.80
CA ASN A 308 -4.10 -3.26 -20.73
C ASN A 308 -3.31 -4.39 -20.03
N ARG A 309 -2.88 -5.39 -20.80
CA ARG A 309 -2.15 -6.56 -20.28
C ARG A 309 -0.80 -6.21 -19.66
N VAL A 310 -0.11 -5.19 -20.18
CA VAL A 310 1.18 -4.71 -19.65
C VAL A 310 0.97 -4.12 -18.26
N MET A 311 -0.03 -3.23 -18.10
CA MET A 311 -0.37 -2.69 -16.77
C MET A 311 -0.80 -3.78 -15.80
N GLY A 312 -1.52 -4.80 -16.28
CA GLY A 312 -1.87 -5.97 -15.46
C GLY A 312 -0.66 -6.76 -14.97
N TRP A 313 0.34 -6.94 -15.82
CA TRP A 313 1.59 -7.61 -15.47
C TRP A 313 2.44 -6.76 -14.49
N LEU A 314 2.62 -5.47 -14.77
CA LEU A 314 3.35 -4.54 -13.90
C LEU A 314 2.69 -4.44 -12.51
N ALA A 315 1.36 -4.39 -12.44
CA ALA A 315 0.64 -4.38 -11.17
C ALA A 315 0.80 -5.69 -10.38
N ALA A 316 0.97 -6.83 -11.05
CA ALA A 316 1.19 -8.12 -10.38
C ALA A 316 2.56 -8.19 -9.71
N VAL A 317 3.58 -7.53 -10.28
CA VAL A 317 4.96 -7.50 -9.74
C VAL A 317 5.22 -6.30 -8.83
N SER A 318 4.33 -5.31 -8.79
CA SER A 318 4.54 -3.99 -8.16
C SER A 318 4.90 -4.05 -6.67
N MET A 319 4.40 -5.03 -5.92
CA MET A 319 4.71 -5.17 -4.49
C MET A 319 6.18 -5.57 -4.26
N ASN A 320 6.67 -6.57 -4.96
CA ASN A 320 8.06 -7.00 -4.82
C ASN A 320 9.01 -5.94 -5.37
N TYR A 321 8.63 -5.29 -6.48
CA TYR A 321 9.31 -4.13 -7.02
C TYR A 321 9.46 -3.03 -5.95
N TYR A 322 8.37 -2.71 -5.26
CA TYR A 322 8.36 -1.71 -4.20
C TYR A 322 9.26 -2.08 -3.01
N LEU A 323 9.35 -3.35 -2.63
CA LEU A 323 10.22 -3.79 -1.54
C LEU A 323 11.72 -3.63 -1.84
N LEU A 324 12.13 -3.68 -3.11
CA LEU A 324 13.53 -3.73 -3.50
C LEU A 324 14.07 -2.43 -4.08
N HIS A 325 13.23 -1.58 -4.69
CA HIS A 325 13.67 -0.47 -5.53
C HIS A 325 14.60 0.53 -4.83
N GLN A 326 14.29 0.95 -3.59
CA GLN A 326 15.10 1.92 -2.86
C GLN A 326 16.43 1.32 -2.41
N ASN A 327 16.40 0.10 -1.85
CA ASN A 327 17.62 -0.59 -1.43
C ASN A 327 18.55 -0.83 -2.62
N LEU A 328 17.99 -1.27 -3.76
CA LEU A 328 18.76 -1.46 -4.98
C LEU A 328 19.44 -0.17 -5.42
N ALA A 329 18.70 0.95 -5.43
CA ALA A 329 19.26 2.25 -5.81
C ALA A 329 20.44 2.63 -4.91
N VAL A 330 20.25 2.61 -3.59
CA VAL A 330 21.31 2.96 -2.63
C VAL A 330 22.55 2.09 -2.83
N HIS A 331 22.38 0.78 -3.01
CA HIS A 331 23.52 -0.14 -3.14
C HIS A 331 24.22 -0.03 -4.51
N LEU A 332 23.50 0.20 -5.61
CA LEU A 332 24.13 0.45 -6.91
C LEU A 332 25.04 1.68 -6.84
N LYS A 333 24.58 2.78 -6.24
CA LYS A 333 25.40 3.98 -6.07
C LYS A 333 26.63 3.69 -5.20
N ARG A 334 26.46 2.98 -4.09
CA ARG A 334 27.54 2.60 -3.19
C ARG A 334 28.59 1.71 -3.85
N LEU A 335 28.18 0.85 -4.77
CA LEU A 335 29.05 -0.04 -5.55
C LEU A 335 29.69 0.68 -6.75
N GLY A 336 29.40 1.97 -6.99
CA GLY A 336 29.89 2.71 -8.14
C GLY A 336 29.33 2.19 -9.48
N VAL A 337 28.09 1.71 -9.51
CA VAL A 337 27.45 1.15 -10.72
C VAL A 337 26.30 2.07 -11.16
N PRO A 338 26.36 2.59 -12.40
CA PRO A 338 27.42 2.49 -13.40
C PRO A 338 28.67 3.27 -12.97
N PRO A 339 29.85 2.99 -13.58
CA PRO A 339 31.06 3.71 -13.26
C PRO A 339 30.91 5.21 -13.59
N SER A 340 31.53 6.07 -12.78
CA SER A 340 31.53 7.53 -12.91
C SER A 340 32.94 8.07 -12.90
N VAL A 341 33.13 9.24 -13.51
CA VAL A 341 34.39 9.97 -13.48
C VAL A 341 34.53 10.73 -12.16
N SER A 342 33.43 11.31 -11.71
CA SER A 342 33.36 12.06 -10.46
C SER A 342 33.11 11.14 -9.26
N ALA A 343 33.70 11.47 -8.11
CA ALA A 343 33.41 10.80 -6.83
C ALA A 343 31.93 11.02 -6.38
N GLU A 344 31.34 12.15 -6.76
CA GLU A 344 29.93 12.48 -6.49
C GLU A 344 29.21 12.88 -7.80
N PRO A 345 28.90 11.89 -8.69
CA PRO A 345 28.39 12.17 -10.03
C PRO A 345 27.01 12.83 -10.04
N ASN A 346 26.20 12.63 -9.00
CA ASN A 346 24.92 13.31 -8.83
C ASN A 346 25.12 14.81 -8.58
N ARG A 347 26.04 15.21 -7.70
CA ARG A 347 26.35 16.62 -7.39
C ARG A 347 27.05 17.30 -8.55
N ALA A 348 27.94 16.59 -9.23
CA ALA A 348 28.62 17.09 -10.43
C ALA A 348 27.67 17.26 -11.63
N GLY A 349 26.44 16.75 -11.58
CA GLY A 349 25.52 16.77 -12.72
C GLY A 349 26.02 15.91 -13.88
N GLU A 350 26.81 14.87 -13.60
CA GLU A 350 27.50 14.07 -14.60
C GLU A 350 26.53 13.36 -15.56
N GLN A 351 26.62 13.69 -16.85
CA GLN A 351 25.89 13.03 -17.91
C GLN A 351 26.89 12.23 -18.77
N PRO A 352 26.56 11.04 -19.24
CA PRO A 352 25.23 10.38 -19.18
C PRO A 352 24.97 9.56 -17.88
N TRP A 353 25.85 9.64 -16.85
CA TRP A 353 25.76 8.82 -15.64
C TRP A 353 24.36 8.90 -14.98
N GLN A 354 23.83 10.10 -14.76
CA GLN A 354 22.52 10.28 -14.09
C GLN A 354 21.40 9.52 -14.82
N LEU A 355 21.38 9.57 -16.16
CA LEU A 355 20.40 8.87 -16.97
C LEU A 355 20.61 7.36 -16.94
N GLN A 356 21.86 6.89 -17.14
CA GLN A 356 22.23 5.48 -17.11
C GLN A 356 21.88 4.85 -15.76
N TYR A 357 22.23 5.52 -14.66
CA TYR A 357 21.91 5.08 -13.31
C TYR A 357 20.39 4.94 -13.10
N THR A 358 19.61 5.95 -13.49
CA THR A 358 18.15 5.94 -13.33
C THR A 358 17.52 4.81 -14.14
N LEU A 359 17.92 4.62 -15.40
CA LEU A 359 17.43 3.53 -16.25
C LEU A 359 17.83 2.16 -15.71
N LEU A 360 19.06 2.03 -15.19
CA LEU A 360 19.54 0.79 -14.56
C LEU A 360 18.74 0.45 -13.32
N CYS A 361 18.43 1.43 -12.46
CA CYS A 361 17.57 1.23 -11.29
C CYS A 361 16.19 0.72 -11.68
N PHE A 362 15.54 1.31 -12.69
CA PHE A 362 14.24 0.83 -13.19
C PHE A 362 14.36 -0.58 -13.77
N GLY A 363 15.34 -0.83 -14.63
CA GLY A 363 15.53 -2.11 -15.31
C GLY A 363 15.78 -3.26 -14.33
N LEU A 364 16.74 -3.08 -13.43
CA LEU A 364 17.09 -4.13 -12.45
C LEU A 364 15.97 -4.35 -11.43
N SER A 365 15.28 -3.30 -10.97
CA SER A 365 14.11 -3.45 -10.11
C SER A 365 12.99 -4.26 -10.77
N LEU A 366 12.80 -4.15 -12.09
CA LEU A 366 11.84 -4.97 -12.83
C LEU A 366 12.33 -6.40 -13.06
N LEU A 367 13.60 -6.58 -13.41
CA LEU A 367 14.19 -7.91 -13.73
C LEU A 367 14.22 -8.84 -12.52
N GLN A 368 14.58 -8.35 -11.34
CA GLN A 368 14.60 -9.16 -10.11
C GLN A 368 13.22 -9.70 -9.78
N ASN A 369 12.16 -8.93 -10.07
CA ASN A 369 10.79 -9.31 -9.79
C ASN A 369 10.24 -10.38 -10.72
N THR A 370 10.62 -10.38 -11.98
CA THR A 370 10.21 -11.43 -12.95
C THR A 370 10.73 -12.79 -12.54
N LYS A 371 11.97 -12.89 -12.09
CA LYS A 371 12.56 -14.15 -11.60
C LYS A 371 11.88 -14.66 -10.32
N MET A 372 11.57 -13.78 -9.38
CA MET A 372 10.86 -14.16 -8.14
C MET A 372 9.43 -14.66 -8.39
N VAL A 373 8.67 -13.98 -9.24
CA VAL A 373 7.29 -14.37 -9.58
C VAL A 373 7.27 -15.68 -10.38
N LEU A 374 8.21 -15.88 -11.30
CA LEU A 374 8.34 -17.13 -12.04
C LEU A 374 8.69 -18.30 -11.11
N SER A 375 9.65 -18.14 -10.19
CA SER A 375 10.02 -19.18 -9.24
C SER A 375 8.89 -19.51 -8.25
N ALA A 376 8.13 -18.52 -7.79
CA ALA A 376 6.98 -18.73 -6.92
C ALA A 376 5.83 -19.44 -7.64
N ARG A 377 5.54 -19.10 -8.90
CA ARG A 377 4.53 -19.81 -9.72
C ARG A 377 4.93 -21.26 -9.99
N PHE A 378 6.21 -21.52 -10.27
CA PHE A 378 6.72 -22.88 -10.46
C PHE A 378 6.67 -23.74 -9.19
N ARG A 379 6.84 -23.15 -8.00
CA ARG A 379 6.72 -23.89 -6.73
C ARG A 379 5.25 -24.13 -6.33
N LEU A 380 4.38 -23.15 -6.52
CA LEU A 380 2.94 -23.28 -6.21
C LEU A 380 2.24 -24.26 -7.14
N SER A 381 2.61 -24.37 -8.43
CA SER A 381 2.07 -25.38 -9.34
C SER A 381 2.50 -26.80 -8.99
N ARG A 382 3.62 -27.00 -8.29
CA ARG A 382 4.04 -28.33 -7.79
C ARG A 382 3.40 -28.72 -6.45
N VAL A 383 2.90 -27.76 -5.67
CA VAL A 383 2.24 -28.01 -4.37
C VAL A 383 0.73 -28.19 -4.52
N PHE A 384 0.14 -27.69 -5.62
CA PHE A 384 -1.29 -27.80 -5.93
C PHE A 384 -1.56 -28.65 -7.18
N ILE A 385 -0.91 -29.83 -7.30
CA ILE A 385 -1.46 -30.91 -8.13
C ILE A 385 -2.45 -31.67 -7.25
N ILE A 386 -3.60 -31.08 -7.01
CA ILE A 386 -4.83 -31.78 -6.66
C ILE A 386 -5.74 -31.66 -7.87
N SER A 387 -5.87 -32.82 -8.53
CA SER A 387 -6.87 -33.30 -9.48
C SER A 387 -7.81 -32.27 -10.16
N PRO A 388 -7.82 -32.19 -11.49
CA PRO A 388 -8.85 -31.47 -12.24
C PRO A 388 -10.02 -32.43 -12.50
N THR A 389 -10.97 -32.52 -11.58
CA THR A 389 -12.29 -33.10 -11.87
C THR A 389 -13.32 -32.35 -11.05
N VAL A 390 -14.01 -31.49 -11.69
CA VAL A 390 -15.42 -31.09 -11.68
C VAL A 390 -15.53 -29.67 -12.27
N GLN A 391 -15.55 -29.62 -13.60
CA GLN A 391 -16.11 -28.49 -14.33
C GLN A 391 -17.55 -28.89 -14.70
N SER A 392 -18.48 -28.66 -13.76
CA SER A 392 -19.90 -28.73 -14.09
C SER A 392 -20.35 -27.39 -14.66
N SER A 393 -20.69 -27.41 -15.94
CA SER A 393 -21.33 -26.32 -16.66
C SER A 393 -22.71 -26.00 -16.05
N CYS A 394 -22.80 -24.91 -15.29
CA CYS A 394 -24.08 -24.30 -14.97
C CYS A 394 -24.41 -23.27 -16.06
N ARG A 395 -25.25 -23.65 -17.03
CA ARG A 395 -26.00 -22.69 -17.85
C ARG A 395 -27.03 -22.02 -16.96
N ILE A 396 -26.82 -20.77 -16.61
CA ILE A 396 -27.83 -19.96 -15.96
C ILE A 396 -28.71 -19.34 -17.05
N THR A 397 -29.89 -19.89 -17.22
CA THR A 397 -31.01 -19.25 -17.91
C THR A 397 -31.58 -18.20 -16.98
N SER A 398 -31.56 -16.94 -17.40
CA SER A 398 -32.07 -15.81 -16.63
C SER A 398 -33.61 -15.81 -16.59
N PRO A 399 -34.25 -15.75 -15.44
CA PRO A 399 -35.62 -15.25 -15.36
C PRO A 399 -35.57 -13.72 -15.14
N ARG A 400 -36.26 -12.99 -15.99
CA ARG A 400 -36.63 -11.59 -15.77
C ARG A 400 -37.56 -11.50 -14.58
N VAL A 401 -37.13 -10.82 -13.50
CA VAL A 401 -37.98 -10.43 -12.39
C VAL A 401 -38.06 -8.90 -12.37
N PRO A 402 -39.23 -8.28 -12.39
CA PRO A 402 -39.37 -6.82 -12.28
C PRO A 402 -39.17 -6.36 -10.85
N ILE A 403 -38.44 -5.27 -10.68
CA ILE A 403 -38.15 -4.62 -9.41
C ILE A 403 -39.35 -3.77 -8.99
N PRO A 404 -39.95 -3.94 -7.79
CA PRO A 404 -40.88 -2.97 -7.23
C PRO A 404 -40.09 -1.88 -6.47
N LEU A 405 -40.39 -0.65 -6.84
CA LEU A 405 -40.03 0.56 -6.09
C LEU A 405 -41.01 0.72 -4.92
N PHE A 406 -40.47 1.01 -3.75
CA PHE A 406 -41.04 1.46 -2.48
C PHE A 406 -41.49 0.44 -1.41
N PRO A 407 -41.29 0.81 -0.13
CA PRO A 407 -41.39 -0.09 1.00
C PRO A 407 -42.79 -0.19 1.56
N ALA A 408 -43.25 -1.40 1.79
CA ALA A 408 -44.45 -1.66 2.54
C ALA A 408 -44.12 -2.22 3.94
N LYS A 409 -44.88 -1.71 4.88
CA LYS A 409 -44.87 -1.93 6.33
C LYS A 409 -44.98 -3.41 6.73
N ARG A 410 -44.42 -3.68 7.92
CA ARG A 410 -44.55 -4.91 8.70
C ARG A 410 -45.97 -5.47 8.75
N ALA A 411 -46.09 -6.78 8.55
CA ALA A 411 -47.19 -7.58 9.12
C ALA A 411 -46.60 -8.93 9.57
N TRP A 412 -46.94 -9.29 10.79
CA TRP A 412 -46.65 -10.56 11.45
C TRP A 412 -47.58 -11.65 10.93
N GLY A 413 -47.07 -12.89 10.84
CA GLY A 413 -47.94 -14.05 10.88
C GLY A 413 -47.45 -15.28 10.16
N THR A 414 -47.25 -16.31 10.97
CA THR A 414 -47.50 -17.76 10.81
C THR A 414 -46.45 -18.68 10.19
N ARG A 415 -46.24 -19.71 10.98
CA ARG A 415 -45.43 -20.91 10.83
C ARG A 415 -45.70 -21.71 9.55
N GLY A 416 -44.65 -22.16 8.91
CA GLY A 416 -44.73 -23.25 7.94
C GLY A 416 -43.48 -24.14 8.07
N THR A 417 -43.68 -25.33 8.58
CA THR A 417 -42.73 -26.44 8.67
C THR A 417 -42.46 -27.00 7.27
N CYS A 418 -41.20 -27.17 6.89
CA CYS A 418 -40.83 -28.02 5.77
C CYS A 418 -39.73 -28.99 6.20
N THR A 419 -40.13 -30.24 6.32
CA THR A 419 -39.34 -31.45 6.54
C THR A 419 -38.74 -31.90 5.22
N SER A 420 -37.41 -32.02 5.15
CA SER A 420 -36.69 -33.13 4.47
C SER A 420 -35.17 -32.84 4.51
N CYS A 421 -34.51 -33.36 5.54
CA CYS A 421 -33.06 -33.52 5.60
C CYS A 421 -32.71 -34.93 5.15
N VAL A 422 -31.82 -35.04 4.13
CA VAL A 422 -31.11 -36.27 3.81
C VAL A 422 -29.71 -36.17 4.43
N PRO A 423 -29.28 -37.11 5.27
CA PRO A 423 -27.94 -37.07 5.86
C PRO A 423 -26.92 -37.69 4.90
N MET A 424 -25.84 -36.95 4.62
CA MET A 424 -24.68 -37.47 3.93
C MET A 424 -23.57 -37.85 4.92
N TYR A 425 -23.28 -39.14 4.93
CA TYR A 425 -22.20 -39.77 5.73
C TYR A 425 -20.83 -39.28 5.31
N ILE A 426 -20.01 -38.82 6.26
CA ILE A 426 -18.57 -38.56 6.07
C ILE A 426 -17.77 -39.57 6.87
N LYS A 427 -16.97 -40.36 6.16
CA LYS A 427 -16.05 -41.37 6.69
C LYS A 427 -14.87 -40.72 7.39
N LYS A 428 -14.63 -41.09 8.64
CA LYS A 428 -13.41 -40.75 9.43
C LYS A 428 -12.16 -41.42 8.85
N GLY A 429 -11.03 -40.71 8.90
CA GLY A 429 -9.73 -41.32 8.77
C GLY A 429 -8.55 -40.32 8.83
N SER A 430 -7.76 -40.47 9.89
CA SER A 430 -6.37 -40.05 10.11
C SER A 430 -6.14 -38.79 10.93
N SER A 431 -5.93 -39.00 12.22
CA SER A 431 -5.36 -38.06 13.20
C SER A 431 -3.86 -37.95 13.01
N LEU A 432 -3.34 -36.74 12.87
CA LEU A 432 -1.94 -36.43 13.11
C LEU A 432 -1.87 -35.58 14.40
N CYS A 433 -1.36 -36.21 15.45
CA CYS A 433 -1.19 -35.60 16.76
C CYS A 433 0.16 -34.88 16.78
N LEU A 434 0.17 -33.55 16.89
CA LEU A 434 1.37 -32.77 17.12
C LEU A 434 1.43 -32.38 18.59
N ILE A 435 2.36 -33.00 19.32
CA ILE A 435 2.63 -32.70 20.72
C ILE A 435 3.49 -31.44 20.78
N ILE A 436 2.94 -30.34 21.30
CA ILE A 436 3.71 -29.16 21.69
C ILE A 436 4.00 -29.28 23.20
N LYS A 437 5.26 -29.53 23.53
CA LYS A 437 5.76 -29.45 24.91
C LYS A 437 5.89 -27.99 25.32
N SER A 438 5.18 -27.62 26.39
CA SER A 438 5.31 -26.34 27.07
C SER A 438 6.69 -26.26 27.76
N PHE A 439 7.45 -25.21 27.46
CA PHE A 439 8.58 -24.79 28.27
C PHE A 439 8.12 -23.67 29.20
N ALA A 440 8.14 -23.97 30.51
CA ALA A 440 7.98 -22.99 31.56
C ALA A 440 9.34 -22.37 31.87
N LEU A 441 9.43 -21.02 31.84
CA LEU A 441 10.57 -20.28 32.37
C LEU A 441 10.31 -19.85 33.81
N PRO A 442 11.30 -19.95 34.68
CA PRO A 442 11.15 -19.57 36.10
C PRO A 442 11.26 -18.04 36.26
N VAL A 443 10.38 -17.54 37.13
CA VAL A 443 10.40 -16.18 37.68
C VAL A 443 11.55 -16.07 38.65
N MET A 444 12.49 -15.17 38.44
CA MET A 444 13.44 -14.71 39.46
C MET A 444 13.06 -13.31 39.94
N THR A 445 12.64 -13.26 41.17
CA THR A 445 12.56 -12.05 41.99
C THR A 445 13.92 -11.80 42.64
N SER A 446 14.48 -10.60 42.52
CA SER A 446 15.48 -10.10 43.47
C SER A 446 15.43 -8.58 43.61
N ALA A 447 15.15 -8.20 44.72
CA ALA A 447 15.40 -7.12 45.68
C ALA A 447 16.11 -5.85 45.20
N MET A 448 15.49 -4.74 45.65
CA MET A 448 16.00 -3.38 45.73
C MET A 448 17.30 -3.27 46.56
N SER A 449 18.24 -2.48 46.07
CA SER A 449 19.07 -1.66 46.97
C SER A 449 19.41 -0.33 46.25
N SER A 450 19.14 0.73 46.98
CA SER A 450 19.38 2.12 46.69
C SER A 450 20.88 2.45 46.75
N SER A 451 21.42 3.20 45.78
CA SER A 451 22.52 4.13 46.03
C SER A 451 22.54 5.24 44.97
N THR A 452 22.41 6.42 45.49
CA THR A 452 22.57 7.73 44.88
C THR A 452 24.00 7.90 44.38
N GLN A 453 24.20 8.22 43.06
CA GLN A 453 25.40 8.94 42.64
C GLN A 453 25.11 9.83 41.42
N ARG A 454 25.82 10.96 41.44
CA ARG A 454 25.69 12.20 40.64
C ARG A 454 25.85 11.95 39.14
N ALA A 455 25.13 12.78 38.37
CA ALA A 455 25.27 12.96 36.96
C ALA A 455 26.65 13.50 36.58
N ASP A 456 27.36 12.80 35.71
CA ASP A 456 28.42 13.34 34.88
C ASP A 456 28.00 13.17 33.40
N LEU A 457 28.09 14.28 32.67
CA LEU A 457 27.81 14.38 31.24
C LEU A 457 28.83 13.54 30.45
N PRO A 458 28.41 12.81 29.44
CA PRO A 458 29.33 12.08 28.59
C PRO A 458 30.16 13.02 27.71
N PRO A 459 31.42 12.66 27.39
CA PRO A 459 32.33 13.51 26.63
C PRO A 459 31.88 13.61 25.15
N VAL A 460 32.06 14.80 24.60
CA VAL A 460 31.91 15.13 23.19
C VAL A 460 32.81 14.21 22.35
N ILE A 461 32.22 13.38 21.54
CA ILE A 461 32.91 12.50 20.58
C ILE A 461 33.47 13.37 19.45
N GLN A 462 34.80 13.52 19.39
CA GLN A 462 35.47 14.08 18.23
C GLN A 462 35.32 13.18 17.02
N PRO A 463 35.13 13.72 15.81
CA PRO A 463 34.95 12.89 14.60
C PRO A 463 36.29 12.26 14.21
N ILE A 464 36.31 10.95 14.05
CA ILE A 464 37.40 10.21 13.44
C ILE A 464 37.51 10.63 11.97
N ARG A 465 38.62 11.26 11.62
CA ARG A 465 38.98 11.63 10.24
C ARG A 465 39.09 10.36 9.39
N GLY A 466 38.26 10.25 8.37
CA GLY A 466 38.44 9.25 7.32
C GLY A 466 37.20 8.59 6.72
N ILE A 467 35.97 8.91 7.16
CA ILE A 467 34.75 8.40 6.52
C ILE A 467 33.78 9.57 6.37
N PRO A 468 33.43 9.99 5.15
CA PRO A 468 32.38 11.00 4.98
C PRO A 468 31.02 10.33 5.17
N PHE A 469 30.55 10.21 6.39
CA PHE A 469 29.15 9.92 6.68
C PHE A 469 28.34 11.21 6.54
N THR A 470 27.97 11.54 5.33
CA THR A 470 26.81 12.40 5.12
C THR A 470 25.68 11.50 4.66
N ILE A 471 25.08 10.77 5.60
CA ILE A 471 23.72 10.31 5.41
C ILE A 471 22.87 11.57 5.52
N VAL A 472 22.60 12.19 4.39
CA VAL A 472 21.52 13.16 4.27
C VAL A 472 20.26 12.37 4.49
N LEU A 473 19.77 12.38 5.73
CA LEU A 473 18.45 11.90 6.12
C LEU A 473 17.40 12.79 5.46
N LEU A 474 17.18 12.59 4.17
CA LEU A 474 15.99 13.00 3.48
C LEU A 474 15.03 11.78 3.46
N CYS A 475 14.57 11.39 4.64
CA CYS A 475 13.30 10.71 4.72
C CYS A 475 12.22 11.80 4.76
N PRO A 476 11.23 11.74 3.84
CA PRO A 476 10.06 12.60 3.93
C PRO A 476 9.22 12.24 5.17
#